data_dc2af00321fde47b35d05c02ac36bed7
#
_entry.id   dc2af00321fde47b35d05c02ac36bed7
#
_cell.length_a   1.000
_cell.length_b   1.000
_cell.length_c   1.000
_cell.angle_alpha   90.00
_cell.angle_beta   90.00
_cell.angle_gamma   90.00
#
_symmetry.space_group_name_H-M   'P 1'
#
loop_
_entity.id
_entity.type
_entity.pdbx_description
1 polymer ?
#
loop_
_entity_poly.entity_id
_entity_poly.type
_entity_poly.pdbx_seq_one_letter_code
_entity_poly.pdbx_strand_id
1 'polypeptide(L)'
;LDAYIPDRKFRNRDPRFATQKRQQARRFTLKDFHYEESLDQYSCPQGKILKLLVKRVLDHGHLYRKYIAAEQDCQTCPLKSRCIYGKGGKRKHLAVPIGESLSKQMVEKIDTEQGRRIYPQRLAIVEPVFANIRTNKRLDRFTLRGKIKVNIQWLMFCLVHNIEKILNYGMAPA
;
A
#
# COMPACT_ATOMS: atom_id res chain seq x y z
N LEU A 1 -20.96 -3.13 0.96
CA LEU A 1 -20.28 -1.92 0.50
C LEU A 1 -19.19 -2.30 -0.50
N ASP A 2 -19.24 -1.78 -1.72
CA ASP A 2 -18.25 -2.07 -2.75
C ASP A 2 -17.10 -1.06 -2.68
N ALA A 3 -16.01 -1.42 -1.98
CA ALA A 3 -14.89 -0.54 -1.73
C ALA A 3 -13.78 -0.66 -2.79
N TYR A 4 -13.12 0.45 -3.10
CA TYR A 4 -11.93 0.54 -3.97
C TYR A 4 -10.81 1.22 -3.18
N ILE A 5 -9.92 0.44 -2.58
CA ILE A 5 -8.87 0.92 -1.68
C ILE A 5 -7.50 0.67 -2.33
N PRO A 6 -6.73 1.72 -2.66
CA PRO A 6 -5.42 1.56 -3.26
C PRO A 6 -4.40 1.10 -2.22
N ASP A 7 -3.50 0.23 -2.64
CA ASP A 7 -2.32 -0.07 -1.87
C ASP A 7 -1.22 0.99 -2.12
N ARG A 8 -0.18 0.97 -1.27
CA ARG A 8 0.95 1.90 -1.34
C ARG A 8 1.66 1.93 -2.70
N LYS A 9 1.57 0.85 -3.49
CA LYS A 9 2.25 0.71 -4.79
C LYS A 9 1.31 0.97 -5.98
N PHE A 10 0.07 1.38 -5.76
CA PHE A 10 -0.90 1.61 -6.83
C PHE A 10 -0.36 2.53 -7.93
N ARG A 11 0.20 3.70 -7.56
CA ARG A 11 0.78 4.64 -8.54
C ARG A 11 1.92 4.03 -9.37
N ASN A 12 2.67 3.09 -8.82
CA ASN A 12 3.77 2.45 -9.55
C ASN A 12 3.29 1.47 -10.62
N ARG A 13 2.04 0.98 -10.49
CA ARG A 13 1.40 0.06 -11.44
C ARG A 13 0.52 0.77 -12.46
N ASP A 14 0.08 1.98 -12.15
CA ASP A 14 -0.80 2.77 -13.02
C ASP A 14 0.02 3.42 -14.15
N PRO A 15 -0.31 3.14 -15.42
CA PRO A 15 0.39 3.70 -16.59
C PRO A 15 0.43 5.24 -16.60
N ARG A 16 -0.58 5.90 -16.02
CA ARG A 16 -0.67 7.36 -15.96
C ARG A 16 0.46 8.02 -15.16
N PHE A 17 1.12 7.26 -14.27
CA PHE A 17 2.23 7.72 -13.44
C PHE A 17 3.58 7.10 -13.86
N ALA A 18 3.68 6.53 -15.07
CA ALA A 18 4.88 5.85 -15.54
C ALA A 18 6.12 6.76 -15.59
N THR A 19 5.94 8.04 -15.93
CA THR A 19 7.00 9.05 -16.00
C THR A 19 7.57 9.48 -14.66
N GLN A 20 6.86 9.21 -13.57
CA GLN A 20 7.28 9.57 -12.21
C GLN A 20 8.14 8.48 -11.54
N LYS A 21 8.39 7.38 -12.21
CA LYS A 21 9.17 6.26 -11.65
C LYS A 21 10.64 6.66 -11.56
N ARG A 22 11.14 6.86 -10.33
CA ARG A 22 12.58 6.89 -10.07
C ARG A 22 13.18 5.54 -10.46
N GLN A 23 14.23 5.54 -11.27
CA GLN A 23 15.05 4.37 -11.58
C GLN A 23 15.87 3.96 -10.34
N GLN A 24 15.21 3.38 -9.35
CA GLN A 24 15.91 2.69 -8.27
C GLN A 24 16.15 1.24 -8.68
N ALA A 25 17.34 0.73 -8.42
CA ALA A 25 17.66 -0.68 -8.63
C ALA A 25 16.58 -1.57 -7.99
N ARG A 26 15.85 -2.31 -8.82
CA ARG A 26 14.73 -3.15 -8.39
C ARG A 26 15.22 -4.17 -7.37
N ARG A 27 14.66 -4.12 -6.17
CA ARG A 27 14.88 -5.12 -5.13
C ARG A 27 14.11 -6.41 -5.43
N PHE A 28 14.68 -7.55 -5.07
CA PHE A 28 14.02 -8.83 -5.25
C PHE A 28 12.80 -8.97 -4.34
N THR A 29 11.69 -9.42 -4.92
CA THR A 29 10.41 -9.71 -4.28
C THR A 29 10.17 -11.21 -4.25
N LEU A 30 9.10 -11.69 -3.62
CA LEU A 30 8.74 -13.12 -3.63
C LEU A 30 8.63 -13.71 -5.05
N LYS A 31 8.20 -12.91 -6.03
CA LYS A 31 8.04 -13.34 -7.44
C LYS A 31 9.37 -13.67 -8.13
N ASP A 32 10.48 -13.21 -7.60
CA ASP A 32 11.81 -13.46 -8.16
C ASP A 32 12.44 -14.75 -7.60
N PHE A 33 11.74 -15.44 -6.70
CA PHE A 33 12.14 -16.73 -6.12
C PHE A 33 11.25 -17.83 -6.69
N HIS A 34 11.85 -18.92 -7.11
CA HIS A 34 11.12 -20.07 -7.63
C HIS A 34 10.81 -21.06 -6.51
N TYR A 35 9.54 -21.49 -6.40
CA TYR A 35 9.10 -22.48 -5.42
C TYR A 35 9.15 -23.86 -6.02
N GLU A 36 9.74 -24.79 -5.31
CA GLU A 36 9.77 -26.21 -5.64
C GLU A 36 8.91 -26.99 -4.65
N GLU A 37 7.76 -27.45 -5.14
CA GLU A 37 6.72 -28.07 -4.32
C GLU A 37 7.17 -29.43 -3.75
N SER A 38 7.92 -30.21 -4.53
CA SER A 38 8.37 -31.55 -4.14
C SER A 38 9.23 -31.56 -2.87
N LEU A 39 10.03 -30.51 -2.65
CA LEU A 39 10.96 -30.38 -1.54
C LEU A 39 10.56 -29.28 -0.53
N ASP A 40 9.42 -28.61 -0.74
CA ASP A 40 8.96 -27.44 0.04
C ASP A 40 10.10 -26.43 0.29
N GLN A 41 10.74 -26.00 -0.80
CA GLN A 41 11.87 -25.08 -0.76
C GLN A 41 11.77 -24.00 -1.85
N TYR A 42 12.52 -22.93 -1.67
CA TYR A 42 12.64 -21.88 -2.68
C TYR A 42 14.06 -21.87 -3.24
N SER A 43 14.19 -21.57 -4.52
CA SER A 43 15.46 -21.19 -5.13
C SER A 43 15.54 -19.70 -5.39
N CYS A 44 16.69 -19.08 -5.08
CA CYS A 44 16.91 -17.66 -5.32
C CYS A 44 17.36 -17.40 -6.78
N PRO A 45 17.38 -16.13 -7.25
CA PRO A 45 17.84 -15.79 -8.60
C PRO A 45 19.28 -16.23 -8.94
N GLN A 46 20.08 -16.64 -7.94
CA GLN A 46 21.42 -17.25 -8.12
C GLN A 46 21.39 -18.78 -8.01
N GLY A 47 20.22 -19.40 -8.03
CA GLY A 47 20.08 -20.86 -7.93
C GLY A 47 20.35 -21.46 -6.55
N LYS A 48 20.54 -20.61 -5.51
CA LYS A 48 20.78 -21.13 -4.14
C LYS A 48 19.47 -21.42 -3.43
N ILE A 49 19.46 -22.45 -2.58
CA ILE A 49 18.28 -23.02 -1.94
C ILE A 49 17.96 -22.28 -0.64
N LEU A 50 16.69 -21.97 -0.44
CA LEU A 50 16.13 -21.50 0.81
C LEU A 50 15.26 -22.62 1.39
N LYS A 51 15.68 -23.18 2.53
CA LYS A 51 14.96 -24.25 3.23
C LYS A 51 13.88 -23.68 4.13
N LEU A 52 12.83 -24.45 4.35
CA LEU A 52 11.76 -24.10 5.29
C LEU A 52 12.34 -23.97 6.70
N LEU A 53 12.16 -22.82 7.32
CA LEU A 53 12.57 -22.55 8.70
C LEU A 53 11.38 -22.71 9.66
N VAL A 54 10.25 -22.11 9.32
CA VAL A 54 9.03 -22.14 10.15
C VAL A 54 7.81 -22.33 9.26
N LYS A 55 6.99 -23.33 9.58
CA LYS A 55 5.77 -23.66 8.81
C LYS A 55 4.65 -22.65 9.01
N ARG A 56 4.52 -22.06 10.21
CA ARG A 56 3.46 -21.09 10.54
C ARG A 56 4.00 -20.12 11.58
N VAL A 57 4.01 -18.85 11.25
CA VAL A 57 4.30 -17.76 12.18
C VAL A 57 3.29 -16.64 11.98
N LEU A 58 2.74 -16.14 13.07
CA LEU A 58 1.87 -14.96 13.08
C LEU A 58 2.74 -13.71 13.16
N ASP A 59 2.60 -12.82 12.19
CA ASP A 59 3.31 -11.55 12.13
C ASP A 59 2.34 -10.45 11.69
N HIS A 60 2.16 -9.43 12.52
CA HIS A 60 1.19 -8.34 12.30
C HIS A 60 -0.22 -8.81 11.90
N GLY A 61 -0.73 -9.87 12.53
CA GLY A 61 -2.07 -10.42 12.26
C GLY A 61 -2.18 -11.30 11.00
N HIS A 62 -1.08 -11.56 10.30
CA HIS A 62 -1.03 -12.43 9.13
C HIS A 62 -0.16 -13.65 9.37
N LEU A 63 -0.56 -14.78 8.79
CA LEU A 63 0.19 -16.04 8.87
C LEU A 63 1.19 -16.14 7.71
N TYR A 64 2.42 -16.55 8.04
CA TYR A 64 3.50 -16.74 7.07
C TYR A 64 4.19 -18.09 7.26
N ARG A 65 4.72 -18.63 6.15
CA ARG A 65 5.82 -19.59 6.15
C ARG A 65 7.13 -18.81 6.02
N LYS A 66 8.16 -19.19 6.77
CA LYS A 66 9.47 -18.54 6.65
C LYS A 66 10.50 -19.54 6.11
N TYR A 67 11.21 -19.12 5.07
CA TYR A 67 12.30 -19.86 4.46
C TYR A 67 13.60 -19.08 4.64
N ILE A 68 14.71 -19.80 4.70
CA ILE A 68 16.01 -19.23 5.01
C ILE A 68 17.09 -19.80 4.08
N ALA A 69 17.95 -18.92 3.58
CA ALA A 69 19.16 -19.32 2.84
C ALA A 69 20.31 -19.66 3.80
N ALA A 70 21.25 -20.46 3.35
CA ALA A 70 22.51 -20.66 4.06
C ALA A 70 23.29 -19.34 4.09
N GLU A 71 23.96 -19.06 5.22
CA GLU A 71 24.70 -17.80 5.39
C GLU A 71 25.88 -17.71 4.42
N GLN A 72 26.59 -18.82 4.21
CA GLN A 72 27.71 -18.92 3.30
C GLN A 72 27.34 -18.55 1.86
N ASP A 73 26.17 -19.00 1.38
CA ASP A 73 25.65 -18.70 0.05
C ASP A 73 25.35 -17.22 -0.18
N CYS A 74 25.01 -16.51 0.91
CA CYS A 74 24.65 -15.09 0.85
C CYS A 74 25.85 -14.15 1.07
N GLN A 75 26.90 -14.61 1.76
CA GLN A 75 28.07 -13.77 2.06
C GLN A 75 28.82 -13.35 0.80
N THR A 76 29.06 -14.28 -0.11
CA THR A 76 29.81 -14.08 -1.36
C THR A 76 28.91 -13.72 -2.55
N CYS A 77 27.59 -13.57 -2.34
CA CYS A 77 26.63 -13.35 -3.41
C CYS A 77 26.74 -11.94 -4.03
N PRO A 78 26.95 -11.81 -5.35
CA PRO A 78 27.03 -10.52 -6.03
C PRO A 78 25.70 -9.74 -5.98
N LEU A 79 24.56 -10.43 -5.80
CA LEU A 79 23.24 -9.84 -5.73
C LEU A 79 22.80 -9.48 -4.29
N LYS A 80 23.70 -9.60 -3.31
CA LYS A 80 23.40 -9.39 -1.89
C LYS A 80 22.74 -8.03 -1.62
N SER A 81 23.24 -6.96 -2.22
CA SER A 81 22.74 -5.59 -2.04
C SER A 81 21.28 -5.41 -2.51
N ARG A 82 20.85 -6.20 -3.51
CA ARG A 82 19.47 -6.20 -4.02
C ARG A 82 18.55 -7.18 -3.28
N CYS A 83 19.13 -8.13 -2.54
CA CYS A 83 18.43 -9.25 -1.94
C CYS A 83 18.22 -9.08 -0.43
N ILE A 84 19.24 -8.62 0.30
CA ILE A 84 19.23 -8.53 1.77
C ILE A 84 19.07 -7.08 2.18
N TYR A 85 18.15 -6.82 3.14
CA TYR A 85 17.82 -5.49 3.61
C TYR A 85 18.45 -5.24 4.98
N GLY A 86 18.88 -4.00 5.19
CA GLY A 86 19.41 -3.54 6.47
C GLY A 86 20.93 -3.73 6.62
N LYS A 87 21.51 -2.85 7.43
CA LYS A 87 22.92 -2.93 7.82
C LYS A 87 23.11 -4.14 8.73
N GLY A 88 23.89 -5.12 8.31
CA GLY A 88 24.20 -6.31 9.09
C GLY A 88 23.40 -7.58 8.73
N GLY A 89 22.52 -7.53 7.73
CA GLY A 89 21.87 -8.75 7.23
C GLY A 89 22.87 -9.76 6.67
N LYS A 90 22.95 -10.97 7.29
CA LYS A 90 23.91 -11.99 6.91
C LYS A 90 23.37 -12.91 5.81
N ARG A 91 22.07 -13.18 5.80
CA ARG A 91 21.41 -14.14 4.89
C ARG A 91 20.00 -13.70 4.54
N LYS A 92 19.44 -14.28 3.47
CA LYS A 92 18.07 -14.01 3.03
C LYS A 92 17.07 -14.78 3.88
N HIS A 93 16.08 -14.07 4.38
CA HIS A 93 14.84 -14.61 4.92
C HIS A 93 13.70 -14.29 3.93
N LEU A 94 12.89 -15.27 3.60
CA LEU A 94 11.73 -15.14 2.73
C LEU A 94 10.48 -15.46 3.53
N ALA A 95 9.60 -14.49 3.71
CA ALA A 95 8.30 -14.67 4.34
C ALA A 95 7.24 -14.83 3.25
N VAL A 96 6.57 -15.98 3.24
CA VAL A 96 5.53 -16.35 2.28
C VAL A 96 4.19 -16.33 3.00
N PRO A 97 3.23 -15.50 2.62
CA PRO A 97 1.93 -15.46 3.27
C PRO A 97 1.17 -16.78 3.05
N ILE A 98 0.45 -17.23 4.09
CA ILE A 98 -0.43 -18.40 4.05
C ILE A 98 -1.85 -17.91 3.88
N GLY A 99 -2.54 -18.45 2.87
CA GLY A 99 -3.94 -18.10 2.56
C GLY A 99 -4.09 -16.91 1.62
N GLU A 100 -5.32 -16.65 1.24
CA GLU A 100 -5.65 -15.52 0.39
C GLU A 100 -5.55 -14.21 1.17
N SER A 101 -4.81 -13.29 0.63
CA SER A 101 -4.67 -11.95 1.21
C SER A 101 -5.78 -11.04 0.65
N LEU A 102 -6.64 -10.51 1.52
CA LEU A 102 -7.61 -9.45 1.15
C LEU A 102 -6.94 -8.27 0.47
N SER A 103 -5.70 -7.98 0.86
CA SER A 103 -4.88 -6.96 0.20
C SER A 103 -4.56 -7.31 -1.26
N LYS A 104 -4.30 -8.60 -1.56
CA LYS A 104 -4.06 -9.05 -2.94
C LYS A 104 -5.32 -8.95 -3.79
N GLN A 105 -6.46 -9.41 -3.27
CA GLN A 105 -7.77 -9.29 -3.92
C GLN A 105 -8.11 -7.82 -4.22
N MET A 106 -7.85 -6.92 -3.26
CA MET A 106 -8.08 -5.49 -3.44
C MET A 106 -7.13 -4.87 -4.50
N VAL A 107 -5.87 -5.31 -4.55
CA VAL A 107 -4.91 -4.90 -5.60
C VAL A 107 -5.41 -5.35 -6.98
N GLU A 108 -5.83 -6.59 -7.11
CA GLU A 108 -6.39 -7.13 -8.36
C GLU A 108 -7.64 -6.36 -8.79
N LYS A 109 -8.55 -6.09 -7.85
CA LYS A 109 -9.77 -5.31 -8.10
C LYS A 109 -9.48 -3.88 -8.57
N ILE A 110 -8.58 -3.16 -7.90
CA ILE A 110 -8.30 -1.76 -8.23
C ILE A 110 -7.49 -1.61 -9.52
N ASP A 111 -6.72 -2.63 -9.91
CA ASP A 111 -5.93 -2.64 -11.14
C ASP A 111 -6.76 -3.04 -12.37
N THR A 112 -8.04 -3.46 -12.21
CA THR A 112 -8.98 -3.64 -13.33
C THR A 112 -9.27 -2.32 -14.02
N GLU A 113 -9.75 -2.36 -15.27
CA GLU A 113 -10.20 -1.17 -16.00
C GLU A 113 -11.28 -0.40 -15.23
N GLN A 114 -12.25 -1.12 -14.66
CA GLN A 114 -13.30 -0.53 -13.82
C GLN A 114 -12.72 0.15 -12.57
N GLY A 115 -11.80 -0.51 -11.85
CA GLY A 115 -11.15 0.06 -10.67
C GLY A 115 -10.36 1.33 -11.00
N ARG A 116 -9.64 1.33 -12.12
CA ARG A 116 -8.90 2.50 -12.63
C ARG A 116 -9.80 3.65 -13.08
N ARG A 117 -11.04 3.36 -13.46
CA ARG A 117 -12.05 4.39 -13.79
C ARG A 117 -12.70 4.96 -12.55
N ILE A 118 -13.07 4.12 -11.59
CA ILE A 118 -13.83 4.52 -10.40
C ILE A 118 -12.93 5.22 -9.37
N TYR A 119 -11.76 4.67 -9.06
CA TYR A 119 -10.90 5.20 -8.00
C TYR A 119 -10.51 6.69 -8.17
N PRO A 120 -10.14 7.19 -9.37
CA PRO A 120 -9.82 8.60 -9.57
C PRO A 120 -10.98 9.57 -9.33
N GLN A 121 -12.23 9.11 -9.40
CA GLN A 121 -13.40 9.99 -9.18
C GLN A 121 -13.41 10.59 -7.76
N ARG A 122 -12.76 9.93 -6.79
CA ARG A 122 -12.57 10.49 -5.45
C ARG A 122 -11.89 11.86 -5.46
N LEU A 123 -11.00 12.12 -6.43
CA LEU A 123 -10.30 13.39 -6.58
C LEU A 123 -11.28 14.55 -6.81
N ALA A 124 -12.35 14.30 -7.57
CA ALA A 124 -13.38 15.29 -7.84
C ALA A 124 -14.43 15.38 -6.72
N ILE A 125 -14.60 14.35 -5.90
CA ILE A 125 -15.67 14.28 -4.89
C ILE A 125 -15.15 14.71 -3.51
N VAL A 126 -14.05 14.13 -3.06
CA VAL A 126 -13.58 14.27 -1.66
C VAL A 126 -12.52 15.36 -1.53
N GLU A 127 -11.55 15.41 -2.44
CA GLU A 127 -10.41 16.32 -2.31
C GLU A 127 -10.80 17.81 -2.41
N PRO A 128 -11.76 18.25 -3.27
CA PRO A 128 -12.21 19.64 -3.30
C PRO A 128 -12.85 20.10 -1.99
N VAL A 129 -13.55 19.19 -1.28
CA VAL A 129 -14.16 19.48 0.02
C VAL A 129 -13.07 19.79 1.06
N PHE A 130 -12.07 18.92 1.16
CA PHE A 130 -10.96 19.15 2.08
C PHE A 130 -10.12 20.36 1.69
N ALA A 131 -9.88 20.58 0.40
CA ALA A 131 -9.18 21.76 -0.10
C ALA A 131 -9.92 23.05 0.27
N ASN A 132 -11.25 23.11 0.09
CA ASN A 132 -12.05 24.25 0.47
C ASN A 132 -12.01 24.52 1.98
N ILE A 133 -12.22 23.47 2.80
CA ILE A 133 -12.18 23.61 4.26
C ILE A 133 -10.80 24.06 4.73
N ARG A 134 -9.75 23.49 4.18
CA ARG A 134 -8.37 23.78 4.58
C ARG A 134 -7.89 25.14 4.09
N THR A 135 -8.06 25.43 2.80
CA THR A 135 -7.46 26.61 2.15
C THR A 135 -8.37 27.83 2.26
N ASN A 136 -9.65 27.72 1.84
CA ASN A 136 -10.55 28.86 1.80
C ASN A 136 -11.09 29.19 3.18
N LYS A 137 -11.43 28.16 3.99
CA LYS A 137 -11.94 28.34 5.36
C LYS A 137 -10.83 28.30 6.43
N ARG A 138 -9.56 28.12 6.02
CA ARG A 138 -8.35 28.21 6.86
C ARG A 138 -8.33 27.24 8.04
N LEU A 139 -8.98 26.07 7.93
CA LEU A 139 -8.86 25.01 8.91
C LEU A 139 -7.63 24.12 8.58
N ASP A 140 -6.44 24.68 8.68
CA ASP A 140 -5.17 23.96 8.48
C ASP A 140 -4.77 23.18 9.73
N ARG A 141 -5.23 23.59 10.90
CA ARG A 141 -5.05 22.92 12.20
C ARG A 141 -6.24 23.17 13.13
N PHE A 142 -6.50 22.20 14.00
CA PHE A 142 -7.48 22.39 15.06
C PHE A 142 -6.93 23.30 16.17
N THR A 143 -7.74 24.27 16.59
CA THR A 143 -7.38 25.22 17.66
C THR A 143 -7.91 24.76 19.02
N LEU A 144 -8.95 23.92 19.03
CA LEU A 144 -9.52 23.34 20.23
C LEU A 144 -8.81 22.03 20.59
N ARG A 145 -8.84 21.67 21.89
CA ARG A 145 -8.21 20.45 22.43
C ARG A 145 -9.27 19.49 22.99
N GLY A 146 -8.98 18.18 22.86
CA GLY A 146 -9.86 17.10 23.28
C GLY A 146 -10.87 16.69 22.20
N LYS A 147 -11.17 15.37 22.17
CA LYS A 147 -11.94 14.73 21.10
C LYS A 147 -13.28 15.41 20.84
N ILE A 148 -14.03 15.76 21.88
CA ILE A 148 -15.36 16.36 21.75
C ILE A 148 -15.27 17.75 21.12
N LYS A 149 -14.41 18.63 21.63
CA LYS A 149 -14.27 20.00 21.13
C LYS A 149 -13.72 20.07 19.72
N VAL A 150 -12.73 19.21 19.41
CA VAL A 150 -12.18 19.07 18.03
C VAL A 150 -13.27 18.59 17.06
N ASN A 151 -14.09 17.63 17.47
CA ASN A 151 -15.20 17.16 16.63
C ASN A 151 -16.25 18.23 16.40
N ILE A 152 -16.60 19.02 17.42
CA ILE A 152 -17.51 20.15 17.26
C ILE A 152 -16.92 21.16 16.26
N GLN A 153 -15.66 21.55 16.42
CA GLN A 153 -14.98 22.45 15.48
C GLN A 153 -15.05 21.93 14.05
N TRP A 154 -14.76 20.63 13.83
CA TRP A 154 -14.86 20.01 12.52
C TRP A 154 -16.27 20.08 11.93
N LEU A 155 -17.27 19.72 12.72
CA LEU A 155 -18.68 19.73 12.29
C LEU A 155 -19.16 21.15 11.91
N MET A 156 -18.72 22.19 12.63
CA MET A 156 -19.03 23.58 12.26
C MET A 156 -18.45 23.96 10.90
N PHE A 157 -17.21 23.58 10.60
CA PHE A 157 -16.61 23.84 9.29
C PHE A 157 -17.31 23.06 8.17
N CYS A 158 -17.73 21.81 8.44
CA CYS A 158 -18.52 21.02 7.50
C CYS A 158 -19.89 21.66 7.25
N LEU A 159 -20.55 22.18 8.29
CA LEU A 159 -21.84 22.88 8.17
C LEU A 159 -21.70 24.11 7.27
N VAL A 160 -20.73 24.97 7.54
CA VAL A 160 -20.46 26.17 6.71
C VAL A 160 -20.17 25.81 5.26
N HIS A 161 -19.37 24.74 5.03
CA HIS A 161 -19.10 24.23 3.68
C HIS A 161 -20.38 23.79 2.96
N ASN A 162 -21.27 23.08 3.67
CA ASN A 162 -22.53 22.59 3.09
C ASN A 162 -23.50 23.74 2.80
N ILE A 163 -23.60 24.73 3.68
CA ILE A 163 -24.42 25.94 3.44
C ILE A 163 -23.92 26.67 2.18
N GLU A 164 -22.61 26.88 2.06
CA GLU A 164 -22.00 27.49 0.87
C GLU A 164 -22.31 26.70 -0.41
N LYS A 165 -22.25 25.36 -0.35
CA LYS A 165 -22.67 24.53 -1.48
C LYS A 165 -24.14 24.68 -1.84
N ILE A 166 -25.01 24.72 -0.87
CA ILE A 166 -26.47 24.94 -1.10
C ILE A 166 -26.69 26.28 -1.76
N LEU A 167 -26.04 27.34 -1.27
CA LEU A 167 -26.18 28.69 -1.85
C LEU A 167 -25.66 28.76 -3.30
N ASN A 168 -24.54 28.09 -3.59
CA ASN A 168 -23.91 28.17 -4.92
C ASN A 168 -24.51 27.20 -5.95
N TYR A 169 -25.07 26.07 -5.50
CA TYR A 169 -25.50 24.97 -6.39
C TYR A 169 -26.91 24.44 -6.09
N GLY A 170 -27.49 24.79 -4.94
CA GLY A 170 -28.77 24.24 -4.48
C GLY A 170 -30.02 24.89 -5.13
N MET A 171 -29.82 25.96 -5.86
CA MET A 171 -30.87 26.64 -6.63
C MET A 171 -30.66 26.38 -8.13
N ALA A 172 -30.67 25.11 -8.55
CA ALA A 172 -30.87 24.81 -9.94
C ALA A 172 -32.27 25.32 -10.33
N PRO A 173 -32.43 26.16 -11.37
CA PRO A 173 -33.75 26.54 -11.83
C PRO A 173 -34.53 25.30 -12.21
N ALA A 174 -35.79 25.24 -11.77
CA ALA A 174 -36.77 24.24 -12.13
C ALA A 174 -36.98 24.18 -13.65
#